data_5776b55955a77b2c9e92f0c09933a2cd
#
_entry.id   5776b55955a77b2c9e92f0c09933a2cd
#
_cell.length_a   1.000
_cell.length_b   1.000
_cell.length_c   1.000
_cell.angle_alpha   90.00
_cell.angle_beta   90.00
_cell.angle_gamma   90.00
#
_symmetry.space_group_name_H-M   'P 1'
#
loop_
_entity.id
_entity.type
_entity.pdbx_description
1 polymer ?
#
loop_
_entity_poly.entity_id
_entity_poly.type
_entity_poly.pdbx_seq_one_letter_code
_entity_poly.pdbx_strand_id
1 'polypeptide(L)'
;VDAAACGYSAMAVVNGFINMPKGENIKGVIFNRMSSVLYKSAAEEVKRLGLIPCGYIPTDKNLSLESRHLGLITPNELENINSKIKYIADTLEKTLDLDSIIKIAMSAPKKDIENDENYKKYDGLRIGLTSDCAFSFVYDDIIRAFEKRRVEVIKFSPVNDKGLPENLSGL
;
A
#
# COMPACT_ATOMS: atom_id res chain seq x y z
N VAL A 1 -9.12 -5.46 -9.86
CA VAL A 1 -10.59 -5.53 -9.93
C VAL A 1 -11.11 -6.44 -8.84
N ASP A 2 -12.09 -5.97 -8.07
CA ASP A 2 -12.79 -6.84 -7.13
C ASP A 2 -13.76 -7.75 -7.88
N ALA A 3 -13.60 -9.06 -7.72
CA ALA A 3 -14.35 -10.07 -8.44
C ALA A 3 -15.30 -10.88 -7.52
N ALA A 4 -15.54 -10.42 -6.29
CA ALA A 4 -16.44 -11.11 -5.37
C ALA A 4 -17.84 -11.20 -5.96
N ALA A 5 -18.36 -12.43 -6.06
CA ALA A 5 -19.67 -12.74 -6.62
C ALA A 5 -19.95 -12.22 -8.05
N CYS A 6 -18.92 -11.75 -8.76
CA CYS A 6 -19.08 -11.13 -10.09
C CYS A 6 -19.03 -12.14 -11.25
N GLY A 7 -18.40 -13.29 -11.08
CA GLY A 7 -18.22 -14.24 -12.17
C GLY A 7 -17.65 -13.56 -13.43
N TYR A 8 -18.27 -13.80 -14.57
CA TYR A 8 -17.85 -13.21 -15.86
C TYR A 8 -18.09 -11.69 -15.92
N SER A 9 -18.97 -11.12 -15.12
CA SER A 9 -19.23 -9.67 -15.14
C SER A 9 -18.04 -8.84 -14.65
N ALA A 10 -17.05 -9.44 -13.96
CA ALA A 10 -15.77 -8.79 -13.67
C ALA A 10 -15.06 -8.31 -14.95
N MET A 11 -15.26 -9.00 -16.08
CA MET A 11 -14.71 -8.59 -17.38
C MET A 11 -15.38 -7.35 -17.94
N ALA A 12 -16.67 -7.12 -17.64
CA ALA A 12 -17.35 -5.88 -18.01
C ALA A 12 -16.72 -4.67 -17.30
N VAL A 13 -16.28 -4.84 -16.05
CA VAL A 13 -15.56 -3.82 -15.28
C VAL A 13 -14.21 -3.52 -15.94
N VAL A 14 -13.43 -4.55 -16.27
CA VAL A 14 -12.14 -4.40 -16.99
C VAL A 14 -12.36 -3.64 -18.30
N ASN A 15 -13.31 -4.10 -19.12
CA ASN A 15 -13.60 -3.50 -20.39
C ASN A 15 -14.07 -2.05 -20.27
N GLY A 16 -14.86 -1.74 -19.21
CA GLY A 16 -15.26 -0.38 -18.91
C GLY A 16 -14.05 0.54 -18.66
N PHE A 17 -13.11 0.12 -17.82
CA PHE A 17 -11.93 0.91 -17.50
C PHE A 17 -11.01 1.16 -18.69
N ILE A 18 -10.75 0.17 -19.53
CA ILE A 18 -9.87 0.35 -20.69
C ILE A 18 -10.45 1.28 -21.76
N ASN A 19 -11.78 1.42 -21.78
CA ASN A 19 -12.48 2.32 -22.70
C ASN A 19 -12.72 3.72 -22.12
N MET A 20 -12.30 3.98 -20.88
CA MET A 20 -12.32 5.31 -20.28
C MET A 20 -11.16 6.19 -20.79
N PRO A 21 -11.23 7.51 -20.68
CA PRO A 21 -10.09 8.39 -20.94
C PRO A 21 -8.87 7.96 -20.13
N LYS A 22 -7.72 7.83 -20.78
CA LYS A 22 -6.46 7.27 -20.24
C LYS A 22 -6.48 5.78 -19.92
N GLY A 23 -7.49 5.04 -20.38
CA GLY A 23 -7.54 3.57 -20.23
C GLY A 23 -6.36 2.86 -20.92
N GLU A 24 -5.73 3.49 -21.91
CA GLU A 24 -4.51 3.02 -22.57
C GLU A 24 -3.31 2.86 -21.61
N ASN A 25 -3.34 3.48 -20.45
CA ASN A 25 -2.31 3.32 -19.41
C ASN A 25 -2.46 2.04 -18.60
N ILE A 26 -3.61 1.36 -18.69
CA ILE A 26 -3.83 0.06 -18.05
C ILE A 26 -3.09 -1.01 -18.85
N LYS A 27 -2.11 -1.67 -18.22
CA LYS A 27 -1.29 -2.69 -18.89
C LYS A 27 -1.56 -4.10 -18.36
N GLY A 28 -2.04 -4.21 -17.13
CA GLY A 28 -2.28 -5.50 -16.50
C GLY A 28 -3.47 -5.48 -15.56
N VAL A 29 -3.97 -6.67 -15.23
CA VAL A 29 -5.13 -6.85 -14.34
C VAL A 29 -4.82 -7.90 -13.28
N ILE A 30 -5.12 -7.55 -12.02
CA ILE A 30 -5.18 -8.47 -10.89
C ILE A 30 -6.65 -8.55 -10.46
N PHE A 31 -7.15 -9.76 -10.25
CA PHE A 31 -8.49 -9.98 -9.70
C PHE A 31 -8.43 -10.26 -8.21
N ASN A 32 -9.15 -9.49 -7.42
CA ASN A 32 -9.27 -9.72 -6.00
C ASN A 32 -10.53 -10.54 -5.69
N ARG A 33 -10.45 -11.46 -4.75
CA ARG A 33 -11.52 -12.35 -4.31
C ARG A 33 -12.07 -13.24 -5.44
N MET A 34 -11.18 -13.79 -6.24
CA MET A 34 -11.51 -14.67 -7.36
C MET A 34 -11.02 -16.11 -7.10
N SER A 35 -11.77 -17.11 -7.56
CA SER A 35 -11.32 -18.51 -7.52
C SER A 35 -10.36 -18.82 -8.66
N SER A 36 -9.50 -19.83 -8.46
CA SER A 36 -8.56 -20.30 -9.50
C SER A 36 -9.27 -20.78 -10.77
N VAL A 37 -10.46 -21.36 -10.63
CA VAL A 37 -11.25 -21.86 -11.77
C VAL A 37 -11.75 -20.69 -12.62
N LEU A 38 -12.32 -19.67 -12.00
CA LEU A 38 -12.80 -18.48 -12.71
C LEU A 38 -11.63 -17.69 -13.32
N TYR A 39 -10.49 -17.63 -12.63
CA TYR A 39 -9.33 -16.92 -13.13
C TYR A 39 -8.82 -17.47 -14.46
N LYS A 40 -8.85 -18.79 -14.67
CA LYS A 40 -8.40 -19.39 -15.94
C LYS A 40 -9.15 -18.80 -17.13
N SER A 41 -10.48 -18.70 -17.04
CA SER A 41 -11.30 -18.12 -18.11
C SER A 41 -11.13 -16.60 -18.21
N ALA A 42 -11.03 -15.90 -17.08
CA ALA A 42 -10.82 -14.46 -17.05
C ALA A 42 -9.45 -14.06 -17.64
N ALA A 43 -8.40 -14.85 -17.37
CA ALA A 43 -7.06 -14.60 -17.92
C ALA A 43 -7.02 -14.64 -19.43
N GLU A 44 -7.73 -15.60 -20.06
CA GLU A 44 -7.82 -15.67 -21.53
C GLU A 44 -8.54 -14.45 -22.11
N GLU A 45 -9.58 -13.99 -21.44
CA GLU A 45 -10.31 -12.80 -21.87
C GLU A 45 -9.48 -11.51 -21.70
N VAL A 46 -8.73 -11.39 -20.59
CA VAL A 46 -7.78 -10.29 -20.38
C VAL A 46 -6.75 -10.22 -21.51
N LYS A 47 -6.21 -11.37 -21.93
CA LYS A 47 -5.29 -11.44 -23.08
C LYS A 47 -5.95 -10.98 -24.39
N ARG A 48 -7.22 -11.36 -24.63
CA ARG A 48 -7.96 -10.91 -25.81
C ARG A 48 -8.16 -9.39 -25.86
N LEU A 49 -8.25 -8.76 -24.69
CA LEU A 49 -8.31 -7.31 -24.57
C LEU A 49 -6.93 -6.62 -24.71
N GLY A 50 -5.87 -7.38 -24.98
CA GLY A 50 -4.51 -6.86 -25.12
C GLY A 50 -3.83 -6.52 -23.81
N LEU A 51 -4.35 -7.01 -22.68
CA LEU A 51 -3.82 -6.77 -21.34
C LEU A 51 -3.07 -8.01 -20.82
N ILE A 52 -2.25 -7.80 -19.79
CA ILE A 52 -1.51 -8.86 -19.11
C ILE A 52 -2.33 -9.35 -17.90
N PRO A 53 -2.70 -10.64 -17.82
CA PRO A 53 -3.34 -11.21 -16.64
C PRO A 53 -2.29 -11.43 -15.55
N CYS A 54 -2.21 -10.51 -14.58
CA CYS A 54 -1.19 -10.51 -13.54
C CYS A 54 -1.52 -11.40 -12.33
N GLY A 55 -2.59 -12.19 -12.40
CA GLY A 55 -2.95 -13.12 -11.34
C GLY A 55 -4.24 -12.78 -10.61
N TYR A 56 -4.46 -13.50 -9.51
CA TYR A 56 -5.64 -13.32 -8.68
C TYR A 56 -5.30 -13.49 -7.20
N ILE A 57 -6.14 -12.90 -6.35
CA ILE A 57 -6.10 -13.07 -4.91
C ILE A 57 -7.36 -13.90 -4.55
N PRO A 58 -7.21 -15.08 -3.92
CA PRO A 58 -8.34 -15.92 -3.58
C PRO A 58 -9.19 -15.29 -2.47
N THR A 59 -10.45 -15.76 -2.36
CA THR A 59 -11.29 -15.46 -1.21
C THR A 59 -10.85 -16.34 -0.05
N ASP A 60 -10.15 -15.76 0.91
CA ASP A 60 -9.67 -16.45 2.11
C ASP A 60 -9.77 -15.49 3.30
N LYS A 61 -10.38 -16.00 4.39
CA LYS A 61 -10.53 -15.23 5.64
C LYS A 61 -9.17 -14.86 6.26
N ASN A 62 -8.14 -15.68 6.04
CA ASN A 62 -6.80 -15.42 6.54
C ASN A 62 -6.09 -14.27 5.82
N LEU A 63 -6.56 -13.90 4.61
CA LEU A 63 -6.06 -12.73 3.87
C LEU A 63 -6.75 -11.43 4.30
N SER A 64 -7.80 -11.50 5.12
CA SER A 64 -8.53 -10.33 5.58
C SER A 64 -7.93 -9.80 6.88
N LEU A 65 -7.75 -8.49 6.96
CA LEU A 65 -7.47 -7.81 8.23
C LEU A 65 -8.77 -7.49 8.94
N GLU A 66 -8.81 -7.72 10.24
CA GLU A 66 -9.94 -7.31 11.06
C GLU A 66 -10.04 -5.79 11.08
N SER A 67 -11.27 -5.28 10.96
CA SER A 67 -11.55 -3.86 11.09
C SER A 67 -12.48 -3.62 12.26
N ARG A 68 -12.28 -2.52 12.99
CA ARG A 68 -13.21 -2.04 14.01
C ARG A 68 -14.31 -1.18 13.37
N HIS A 69 -15.39 -0.95 14.10
CA HIS A 69 -16.52 -0.12 13.65
C HIS A 69 -16.12 1.31 13.23
N LEU A 70 -14.99 1.84 13.74
CA LEU A 70 -14.48 3.18 13.48
C LEU A 70 -13.01 3.21 13.05
N GLY A 71 -12.59 2.25 12.22
CA GLY A 71 -11.24 2.26 11.67
C GLY A 71 -10.54 0.92 11.68
N LEU A 72 -9.32 0.90 11.17
CA LEU A 72 -8.47 -0.28 11.14
C LEU A 72 -7.87 -0.54 12.52
N ILE A 73 -7.60 -1.81 12.84
CA ILE A 73 -6.79 -2.18 13.98
C ILE A 73 -5.35 -1.81 13.67
N THR A 74 -4.66 -1.16 14.61
CA THR A 74 -3.26 -0.78 14.40
C THR A 74 -2.36 -2.02 14.38
N PRO A 75 -1.22 -1.99 13.66
CA PRO A 75 -0.30 -3.13 13.59
C PRO A 75 0.16 -3.62 14.97
N ASN A 76 0.28 -2.72 15.95
CA ASN A 76 0.72 -3.04 17.32
C ASN A 76 -0.34 -3.78 18.13
N GLU A 77 -1.61 -3.74 17.71
CA GLU A 77 -2.74 -4.42 18.36
C GLU A 77 -3.02 -5.80 17.77
N LEU A 78 -2.43 -6.11 16.62
CA LEU A 78 -2.60 -7.40 15.96
C LEU A 78 -1.62 -8.42 16.53
N GLU A 79 -2.14 -9.38 17.26
CA GLU A 79 -1.37 -10.56 17.62
C GLU A 79 -0.94 -11.32 16.33
N ASN A 80 0.33 -11.72 16.28
CA ASN A 80 0.89 -12.50 15.16
C ASN A 80 0.85 -11.83 13.76
N ILE A 81 0.94 -10.49 13.71
CA ILE A 81 0.94 -9.74 12.44
C ILE A 81 2.00 -10.27 11.45
N ASN A 82 3.20 -10.61 11.93
CA ASN A 82 4.27 -11.15 11.08
C ASN A 82 3.91 -12.50 10.44
N SER A 83 3.25 -13.38 11.18
CA SER A 83 2.77 -14.66 10.64
C SER A 83 1.69 -14.44 9.59
N LYS A 84 0.83 -13.46 9.80
CA LYS A 84 -0.21 -13.08 8.85
C LYS A 84 0.37 -12.48 7.57
N ILE A 85 1.34 -11.57 7.70
CA ILE A 85 2.06 -11.00 6.54
C ILE A 85 2.76 -12.11 5.75
N LYS A 86 3.40 -13.05 6.42
CA LYS A 86 4.03 -14.20 5.77
C LYS A 86 3.01 -15.04 5.01
N TYR A 87 1.88 -15.37 5.62
CA TYR A 87 0.82 -16.13 4.96
C TYR A 87 0.28 -15.42 3.72
N ILE A 88 0.09 -14.10 3.81
CA ILE A 88 -0.33 -13.27 2.66
C ILE A 88 0.75 -13.35 1.57
N ALA A 89 2.02 -13.12 1.90
CA ALA A 89 3.12 -13.17 0.95
C ALA A 89 3.22 -14.53 0.25
N ASP A 90 3.22 -15.63 1.01
CA ASP A 90 3.28 -17.00 0.48
C ASP A 90 2.08 -17.34 -0.43
N THR A 91 0.93 -16.73 -0.18
CA THR A 91 -0.26 -16.92 -1.02
C THR A 91 -0.14 -16.10 -2.30
N LEU A 92 0.25 -14.84 -2.22
CA LEU A 92 0.39 -13.95 -3.37
C LEU A 92 1.50 -14.42 -4.31
N GLU A 93 2.61 -14.94 -3.80
CA GLU A 93 3.69 -15.50 -4.60
C GLU A 93 3.22 -16.68 -5.49
N LYS A 94 2.24 -17.45 -5.03
CA LYS A 94 1.67 -18.58 -5.77
C LYS A 94 0.59 -18.19 -6.77
N THR A 95 -0.05 -17.04 -6.58
CA THR A 95 -1.26 -16.67 -7.32
C THR A 95 -1.10 -15.45 -8.21
N LEU A 96 -0.03 -14.66 -8.02
CA LEU A 96 0.31 -13.51 -8.84
C LEU A 96 1.51 -13.81 -9.75
N ASP A 97 1.49 -13.25 -10.93
CA ASP A 97 2.65 -13.18 -11.83
C ASP A 97 3.47 -11.93 -11.50
N LEU A 98 4.33 -12.07 -10.46
CA LEU A 98 5.17 -10.98 -9.97
C LEU A 98 6.13 -10.47 -11.05
N ASP A 99 6.66 -11.35 -11.90
CA ASP A 99 7.58 -10.96 -12.98
C ASP A 99 6.89 -10.04 -14.00
N SER A 100 5.67 -10.36 -14.38
CA SER A 100 4.88 -9.50 -15.25
C SER A 100 4.53 -8.18 -14.61
N ILE A 101 4.20 -8.16 -13.32
CA ILE A 101 3.95 -6.93 -12.57
C ILE A 101 5.19 -6.03 -12.55
N ILE A 102 6.36 -6.60 -12.26
CA ILE A 102 7.64 -5.87 -12.26
C ILE A 102 7.96 -5.33 -13.66
N LYS A 103 7.79 -6.14 -14.71
CA LYS A 103 8.00 -5.70 -16.11
C LYS A 103 7.10 -4.52 -16.48
N ILE A 104 5.82 -4.57 -16.08
CA ILE A 104 4.89 -3.44 -16.29
C ILE A 104 5.38 -2.20 -15.56
N ALA A 105 5.77 -2.33 -14.30
CA ALA A 105 6.28 -1.21 -13.50
C ALA A 105 7.53 -0.59 -14.13
N MET A 106 8.48 -1.42 -14.61
CA MET A 106 9.71 -0.95 -15.26
C MET A 106 9.46 -0.33 -16.63
N SER A 107 8.35 -0.62 -17.29
CA SER A 107 7.97 -0.02 -18.57
C SER A 107 7.39 1.38 -18.46
N ALA A 108 7.08 1.83 -17.25
CA ALA A 108 6.58 3.19 -17.02
C ALA A 108 7.64 4.24 -17.38
N PRO A 109 7.26 5.35 -18.02
CA PRO A 109 8.19 6.42 -18.34
C PRO A 109 8.79 6.97 -17.05
N LYS A 110 10.12 7.17 -17.05
CA LYS A 110 10.79 7.83 -15.93
C LYS A 110 10.27 9.25 -15.82
N LYS A 111 9.84 9.62 -14.62
CA LYS A 111 9.59 11.01 -14.30
C LYS A 111 10.90 11.63 -13.85
N ASP A 112 11.29 12.73 -14.47
CA ASP A 112 12.32 13.61 -13.90
C ASP A 112 11.72 14.21 -12.62
N ILE A 113 12.20 13.75 -11.50
CA ILE A 113 11.87 14.34 -10.21
C ILE A 113 12.82 15.53 -10.07
N GLU A 114 12.31 16.73 -10.18
CA GLU A 114 13.03 17.90 -9.73
C GLU A 114 13.29 17.72 -8.23
N ASN A 115 14.50 17.32 -7.90
CA ASN A 115 14.97 17.34 -6.52
C ASN A 115 15.17 18.81 -6.15
N ASP A 116 14.16 19.44 -5.60
CA ASP A 116 14.30 20.73 -4.95
C ASP A 116 15.12 20.53 -3.67
N GLU A 117 16.46 20.46 -3.82
CA GLU A 117 17.40 20.27 -2.70
C GLU A 117 17.60 21.54 -1.87
N ASN A 118 16.93 22.64 -2.24
CA ASN A 118 17.12 23.94 -1.62
C ASN A 118 16.24 24.13 -0.37
N TYR A 119 16.24 23.17 0.51
CA TYR A 119 15.53 23.29 1.79
C TYR A 119 16.28 24.22 2.75
N LYS A 120 15.56 25.19 3.33
CA LYS A 120 16.08 25.98 4.45
C LYS A 120 16.43 25.02 5.60
N LYS A 121 17.65 25.15 6.13
CA LYS A 121 18.14 24.34 7.25
C LYS A 121 17.82 25.05 8.58
N TYR A 122 17.55 24.25 9.62
CA TYR A 122 17.16 24.72 10.94
C TYR A 122 17.97 23.95 11.99
N ASP A 123 19.27 24.22 12.03
CA ASP A 123 20.16 23.56 12.97
C ASP A 123 19.77 23.89 14.43
N GLY A 124 19.72 22.87 15.27
CA GLY A 124 19.37 22.99 16.69
C GLY A 124 17.88 22.99 17.01
N LEU A 125 16.99 22.96 16.02
CA LEU A 125 15.57 22.75 16.28
C LEU A 125 15.27 21.29 16.60
N ARG A 126 14.49 21.07 17.66
CA ARG A 126 14.05 19.76 18.16
C ARG A 126 12.53 19.70 18.22
N ILE A 127 11.93 18.80 17.50
CA ILE A 127 10.47 18.60 17.45
C ILE A 127 10.11 17.30 18.16
N GLY A 128 9.21 17.40 19.14
CA GLY A 128 8.61 16.24 19.78
C GLY A 128 7.53 15.65 18.88
N LEU A 129 7.62 14.33 18.61
CA LEU A 129 6.65 13.62 17.84
C LEU A 129 5.99 12.53 18.70
N THR A 130 4.69 12.61 18.88
CA THR A 130 3.93 11.59 19.61
C THR A 130 3.97 10.25 18.84
N SER A 131 4.30 9.16 19.52
CA SER A 131 4.40 7.84 18.93
C SER A 131 4.09 6.76 19.97
N ASP A 132 2.83 6.31 20.01
CA ASP A 132 2.36 5.22 20.87
C ASP A 132 1.06 4.59 20.33
N CYS A 133 0.36 3.83 21.17
CA CYS A 133 -0.90 3.19 20.78
C CYS A 133 -2.03 4.18 20.46
N ALA A 134 -2.03 5.38 21.04
CA ALA A 134 -2.99 6.45 20.76
C ALA A 134 -2.57 7.29 19.54
N PHE A 135 -1.27 7.38 19.27
CA PHE A 135 -0.67 8.14 18.17
C PHE A 135 0.20 7.22 17.30
N SER A 136 -0.42 6.24 16.67
CA SER A 136 0.26 5.17 15.94
C SER A 136 0.55 5.49 14.47
N PHE A 137 -0.03 6.56 13.93
CA PHE A 137 0.07 6.87 12.51
C PHE A 137 0.83 8.17 12.25
N VAL A 138 2.00 8.02 11.66
CA VAL A 138 2.84 9.14 11.21
C VAL A 138 3.31 8.85 9.80
N TYR A 139 3.17 9.82 8.90
CA TYR A 139 3.72 9.71 7.55
C TYR A 139 5.24 9.83 7.57
N ASP A 140 5.93 8.87 6.96
CA ASP A 140 7.39 8.91 6.80
C ASP A 140 7.87 10.17 6.09
N ASP A 141 7.07 10.69 5.16
CA ASP A 141 7.40 11.92 4.44
C ASP A 141 7.54 13.14 5.35
N ILE A 142 6.77 13.19 6.45
CA ILE A 142 6.90 14.24 7.47
C ILE A 142 8.26 14.12 8.16
N ILE A 143 8.64 12.91 8.58
CA ILE A 143 9.92 12.66 9.24
C ILE A 143 11.06 13.04 8.30
N ARG A 144 11.04 12.56 7.06
CA ARG A 144 12.04 12.89 6.03
C ARG A 144 12.11 14.38 5.71
N ALA A 145 10.95 15.08 5.75
CA ALA A 145 10.91 16.51 5.54
C ALA A 145 11.61 17.30 6.66
N PHE A 146 11.54 16.84 7.90
CA PHE A 146 12.28 17.38 9.03
C PHE A 146 13.79 17.06 8.90
N GLU A 147 14.15 15.82 8.63
CA GLU A 147 15.54 15.39 8.44
C GLU A 147 16.25 16.18 7.34
N LYS A 148 15.61 16.33 6.16
CA LYS A 148 16.13 17.15 5.06
C LYS A 148 16.40 18.60 5.49
N ARG A 149 15.69 19.11 6.48
CA ARG A 149 15.85 20.45 7.06
C ARG A 149 16.77 20.50 8.26
N ARG A 150 17.41 19.38 8.64
CA ARG A 150 18.26 19.24 9.83
C ARG A 150 17.52 19.53 11.15
N VAL A 151 16.23 19.21 11.19
CA VAL A 151 15.44 19.26 12.43
C VAL A 151 15.52 17.89 13.09
N GLU A 152 15.86 17.85 14.36
CA GLU A 152 15.88 16.63 15.15
C GLU A 152 14.45 16.25 15.56
N VAL A 153 14.03 15.02 15.23
CA VAL A 153 12.72 14.48 15.62
C VAL A 153 12.88 13.53 16.80
N ILE A 154 12.26 13.86 17.93
CA ILE A 154 12.30 13.07 19.15
C ILE A 154 10.93 12.43 19.36
N LYS A 155 10.87 11.10 19.23
CA LYS A 155 9.64 10.35 19.51
C LYS A 155 9.44 10.23 21.03
N PHE A 156 8.21 10.41 21.47
CA PHE A 156 7.81 10.21 22.85
C PHE A 156 6.38 9.68 22.94
N SER A 157 6.04 9.05 24.07
CA SER A 157 4.73 8.46 24.30
C SER A 157 3.95 9.25 25.34
N PRO A 158 2.91 10.00 24.97
CA PRO A 158 2.02 10.64 25.95
C PRO A 158 1.38 9.68 26.96
N VAL A 159 1.24 8.40 26.57
CA VAL A 159 0.61 7.37 27.42
C VAL A 159 1.60 6.76 28.42
N ASN A 160 2.87 6.58 28.03
CA ASN A 160 3.84 5.81 28.83
C ASN A 160 4.94 6.66 29.46
N ASP A 161 5.26 7.82 28.87
CA ASP A 161 6.34 8.66 29.36
C ASP A 161 5.85 9.56 30.50
N LYS A 162 6.73 9.84 31.47
CA LYS A 162 6.38 10.64 32.63
C LYS A 162 6.26 12.15 32.34
N GLY A 163 6.72 12.58 31.18
CA GLY A 163 6.70 13.99 30.79
C GLY A 163 7.23 14.18 29.37
N LEU A 164 7.22 15.41 28.94
CA LEU A 164 7.76 15.79 27.64
C LEU A 164 9.29 15.67 27.61
N PRO A 165 9.88 15.27 26.47
CA PRO A 165 11.33 15.38 26.29
C PRO A 165 11.82 16.81 26.51
N GLU A 166 13.02 16.95 27.06
CA GLU A 166 13.61 18.26 27.32
C GLU A 166 14.06 18.97 26.04
N ASN A 167 14.13 20.30 26.12
CA ASN A 167 14.66 21.17 25.06
C ASN A 167 13.93 21.02 23.72
N LEU A 168 12.62 20.85 23.73
CA LEU A 168 11.82 20.88 22.52
C LEU A 168 11.58 22.31 22.05
N SER A 169 11.67 22.50 20.73
CA SER A 169 11.30 23.75 20.05
C SER A 169 9.83 23.77 19.63
N GLY A 170 9.17 22.60 19.61
CA GLY A 170 7.76 22.42 19.28
C GLY A 170 7.31 20.97 19.37
N LEU A 171 5.99 20.76 19.25
CA LEU A 171 5.30 19.47 19.23
C LEU A 171 4.50 19.34 17.95
#